data_13fa702224cd2ff418063039713d21bc
#
_entry.id   13fa702224cd2ff418063039713d21bc
#
_cell.length_a   1.000
_cell.length_b   1.000
_cell.length_c   1.000
_cell.angle_alpha   90.00
_cell.angle_beta   90.00
_cell.angle_gamma   90.00
#
_symmetry.space_group_name_H-M   'P 1'
#
loop_
_entity.id
_entity.type
_entity.pdbx_description
1 polymer ?
#
loop_
_entity_poly.entity_id
_entity_poly.type
_entity_poly.pdbx_seq_one_letter_code
_entity_poly.pdbx_strand_id
1 'polypeptide(L)'
;MGNKENVLAIIEQTKVISIIRGVKETYAARLIDALLDGGIRCLEITLNTPGALNIIKEARKREGIVVGAGTVLSLEDTQKALEAGAQFILSPERE
;
A
#
# COMPACT_ATOMS: atom_id res chain seq x y z
N MET A 1 8.21 13.62 8.11
CA MET A 1 8.59 13.34 7.90
C MET A 1 9.05 12.22 8.02
N GLY A 2 9.82 11.82 8.03
CA GLY A 2 10.42 10.85 8.36
C GLY A 2 10.01 9.62 8.20
N ASN A 3 9.59 9.59 7.46
CA ASN A 3 8.87 8.61 7.18
C ASN A 3 9.56 7.38 6.78
N LYS A 4 10.74 7.42 6.18
CA LYS A 4 11.45 6.24 5.79
C LYS A 4 11.79 5.36 6.99
N GLU A 5 12.23 5.97 8.06
CA GLU A 5 12.56 5.21 9.25
C GLU A 5 11.32 4.62 9.90
N ASN A 6 10.22 5.36 9.90
CA ASN A 6 8.97 4.85 10.44
C ASN A 6 8.46 3.69 9.63
N VAL A 7 8.57 3.77 8.31
CA VAL A 7 8.12 2.70 7.43
C VAL A 7 8.90 1.42 7.71
N LEU A 8 10.22 1.52 7.78
CA LEU A 8 11.04 0.36 8.05
C LEU A 8 10.74 -0.24 9.42
N ALA A 9 10.53 0.62 10.41
CA ALA A 9 10.24 0.15 11.75
C ALA A 9 8.95 -0.65 11.79
N ILE A 10 7.93 -0.17 11.11
CA ILE A 10 6.65 -0.86 11.09
C ILE A 10 6.76 -2.19 10.39
N ILE A 11 7.45 -2.23 9.24
CA ILE A 11 7.62 -3.47 8.52
C ILE A 11 8.39 -4.49 9.35
N GLU A 12 9.46 -4.05 9.98
CA GLU A 12 10.27 -4.94 10.82
C GLU A 12 9.49 -5.46 12.00
N GLN A 13 8.69 -4.59 12.59
CA GLN A 13 7.93 -4.92 13.76
C GLN A 13 6.85 -5.94 13.49
N THR A 14 6.10 -5.74 12.42
CA THR A 14 5.00 -6.63 12.09
C THR A 14 5.45 -7.84 11.30
N LYS A 15 6.45 -7.66 10.44
CA LYS A 15 6.97 -8.72 9.57
C LYS A 15 5.89 -9.32 8.70
N VAL A 16 4.80 -8.57 8.46
CA VAL A 16 3.69 -9.02 7.65
C VAL A 16 3.25 -7.88 6.76
N ILE A 17 3.17 -8.14 5.48
CA ILE A 17 2.62 -7.19 4.52
C ILE A 17 1.43 -7.87 3.87
N SER A 18 0.25 -7.28 4.02
CA SER A 18 -0.93 -7.78 3.33
C SER A 18 -1.01 -7.19 1.95
N ILE A 19 -1.18 -8.05 0.96
CA ILE A 19 -1.23 -7.63 -0.43
C ILE A 19 -2.67 -7.59 -0.87
N ILE A 20 -3.10 -6.43 -1.37
CA ILE A 20 -4.43 -6.23 -1.91
C ILE A 20 -4.33 -6.24 -3.42
N ARG A 21 -4.95 -7.23 -4.04
CA ARG A 21 -4.91 -7.41 -5.48
C ARG A 21 -6.31 -7.75 -5.97
N GLY A 22 -6.77 -7.03 -6.99
CA GLY A 22 -8.03 -7.36 -7.64
C GLY A 22 -9.28 -7.07 -6.83
N VAL A 23 -9.16 -6.34 -5.74
CA VAL A 23 -10.31 -5.99 -4.91
C VAL A 23 -11.06 -4.86 -5.58
N LYS A 24 -12.38 -4.92 -5.55
CA LYS A 24 -13.19 -3.83 -6.09
C LYS A 24 -13.03 -2.60 -5.21
N GLU A 25 -12.90 -1.47 -5.86
CA GLU A 25 -12.68 -0.21 -5.16
C GLU A 25 -13.76 0.05 -4.12
N THR A 26 -15.00 -0.33 -4.43
CA THR A 26 -16.12 -0.08 -3.53
C THR A 26 -16.01 -0.84 -2.21
N TYR A 27 -15.23 -1.93 -2.18
CA TYR A 27 -15.05 -2.70 -0.96
C TYR A 27 -13.74 -2.41 -0.24
N ALA A 28 -12.90 -1.58 -0.85
CA ALA A 28 -11.55 -1.41 -0.34
C ALA A 28 -11.53 -0.81 1.05
N ALA A 29 -12.36 0.18 1.31
CA ALA A 29 -12.36 0.83 2.63
C ALA A 29 -12.69 -0.16 3.74
N ARG A 30 -13.70 -1.00 3.51
CA ARG A 30 -14.09 -1.99 4.50
C ARG A 30 -12.99 -3.03 4.72
N LEU A 31 -12.35 -3.45 3.63
CA LEU A 31 -11.28 -4.42 3.74
C LEU A 31 -10.11 -3.85 4.52
N ILE A 32 -9.74 -2.61 4.22
CA ILE A 32 -8.65 -1.96 4.92
C ILE A 32 -8.94 -1.86 6.41
N ASP A 33 -10.16 -1.45 6.76
CA ASP A 33 -10.53 -1.32 8.16
C ASP A 33 -10.51 -2.68 8.85
N ALA A 34 -10.98 -3.73 8.17
CA ALA A 34 -10.96 -5.05 8.74
C ALA A 34 -9.54 -5.54 9.00
N LEU A 35 -8.64 -5.26 8.06
CA LEU A 35 -7.24 -5.65 8.24
C LEU A 35 -6.61 -4.93 9.41
N LEU A 36 -6.90 -3.63 9.55
CA LEU A 36 -6.41 -2.87 10.68
C LEU A 36 -6.95 -3.41 12.00
N ASP A 37 -8.23 -3.74 12.02
CA ASP A 37 -8.83 -4.30 13.24
C ASP A 37 -8.15 -5.62 13.61
N GLY A 38 -7.68 -6.36 12.62
CA GLY A 38 -6.98 -7.61 12.86
C GLY A 38 -5.50 -7.45 13.18
N GLY A 39 -5.01 -6.21 13.25
CA GLY A 39 -3.62 -5.97 13.64
C GLY A 39 -2.66 -5.78 12.48
N ILE A 40 -3.15 -5.79 11.25
CA ILE A 40 -2.30 -5.58 10.08
C ILE A 40 -1.95 -4.09 10.00
N ARG A 41 -0.66 -3.80 9.85
CA ARG A 41 -0.20 -2.41 9.81
C ARG A 41 0.52 -2.04 8.52
N CYS A 42 0.69 -2.99 7.62
CA CYS A 42 1.39 -2.73 6.37
C CYS A 42 0.61 -3.32 5.21
N LEU A 43 0.29 -2.49 4.23
CA LEU A 43 -0.50 -2.91 3.06
C LEU A 43 0.25 -2.59 1.80
N GLU A 44 0.13 -3.47 0.82
CA GLU A 44 0.64 -3.23 -0.52
C GLU A 44 -0.54 -3.33 -1.48
N ILE A 45 -0.79 -2.29 -2.25
CA ILE A 45 -1.85 -2.30 -3.27
C ILE A 45 -1.19 -2.47 -4.62
N THR A 46 -1.54 -3.53 -5.35
CA THR A 46 -0.92 -3.76 -6.65
C THR A 46 -1.56 -2.85 -7.69
N LEU A 47 -0.72 -2.23 -8.51
CA LEU A 47 -1.19 -1.21 -9.45
C LEU A 47 -2.03 -1.77 -10.58
N ASN A 48 -1.99 -3.08 -10.80
CA ASN A 48 -2.89 -3.69 -11.79
C ASN A 48 -4.30 -3.90 -11.24
N THR A 49 -4.54 -3.50 -10.00
CA THR A 49 -5.90 -3.54 -9.43
C THR A 49 -6.65 -2.31 -9.93
N PRO A 50 -7.86 -2.49 -10.47
CA PRO A 50 -8.64 -1.33 -10.90
C PRO A 50 -8.87 -0.37 -9.75
N GLY A 51 -8.63 0.91 -9.98
CA GLY A 51 -8.78 1.91 -8.94
C GLY A 51 -7.67 1.91 -7.90
N ALA A 52 -6.54 1.30 -8.21
CA ALA A 52 -5.46 1.14 -7.23
C ALA A 52 -5.03 2.46 -6.61
N LEU A 53 -4.91 3.52 -7.41
CA LEU A 53 -4.45 4.80 -6.87
C LEU A 53 -5.45 5.37 -5.86
N ASN A 54 -6.73 5.20 -6.12
CA ASN A 54 -7.75 5.63 -5.18
C ASN A 54 -7.74 4.78 -3.91
N ILE A 55 -7.44 3.50 -4.05
CA ILE A 55 -7.35 2.62 -2.89
C ILE A 55 -6.16 3.03 -2.03
N ILE A 56 -5.04 3.39 -2.64
CA ILE A 56 -3.89 3.89 -1.90
C ILE A 56 -4.27 5.15 -1.13
N LYS A 57 -4.95 6.09 -1.80
CA LYS A 57 -5.39 7.32 -1.14
C LYS A 57 -6.31 7.02 0.03
N GLU A 58 -7.19 6.06 -0.16
CA GLU A 58 -8.13 5.68 0.89
C GLU A 58 -7.39 5.10 2.09
N ALA A 59 -6.43 4.22 1.83
CA ALA A 59 -5.66 3.59 2.91
C ALA A 59 -4.86 4.64 3.68
N ARG A 60 -4.32 5.63 2.98
CA ARG A 60 -3.49 6.65 3.62
C ARG A 60 -4.25 7.54 4.59
N LYS A 61 -5.58 7.49 4.56
CA LYS A 61 -6.37 8.27 5.50
C LYS A 61 -6.32 7.71 6.92
N ARG A 62 -5.86 6.47 7.09
CA ARG A 62 -5.81 5.82 8.39
C ARG A 62 -4.46 6.05 9.04
N GLU A 63 -4.48 6.23 10.36
CA GLU A 63 -3.26 6.38 11.12
C GLU A 63 -2.70 5.02 11.49
N GLY A 64 -1.39 4.96 11.69
CA GLY A 64 -0.76 3.75 12.15
C GLY A 64 -0.59 2.68 11.10
N ILE A 65 -0.74 3.02 9.83
CA ILE A 65 -0.64 2.07 8.76
C ILE A 65 0.40 2.56 7.74
N VAL A 66 1.10 1.62 7.15
CA VAL A 66 2.04 1.90 6.07
C VAL A 66 1.47 1.32 4.79
N VAL A 67 1.46 2.11 3.73
CA VAL A 67 0.85 1.74 2.46
C VAL A 67 1.88 1.84 1.36
N GLY A 68 2.00 0.80 0.56
CA GLY A 68 2.89 0.80 -0.58
C GLY A 68 2.17 0.39 -1.84
N ALA A 69 2.85 0.56 -2.97
CA ALA A 69 2.35 0.15 -4.27
C ALA A 69 3.19 -0.99 -4.79
N GLY A 70 2.53 -2.03 -5.28
CA GLY A 70 3.20 -3.16 -5.86
C GLY A 70 2.93 -3.26 -7.35
N THR A 71 3.67 -4.15 -8.02
CA THR A 71 3.55 -4.37 -9.46
C THR A 71 3.77 -3.06 -10.23
N VAL A 72 4.79 -2.32 -9.80
CA VAL A 72 5.14 -1.05 -10.42
C VAL A 72 6.09 -1.33 -11.57
N LEU A 73 5.71 -0.95 -12.78
CA LEU A 73 6.43 -1.34 -13.99
C LEU A 73 7.13 -0.20 -14.70
N SER A 74 6.92 1.04 -14.28
CA SER A 74 7.50 2.17 -14.99
C SER A 74 7.72 3.34 -14.05
N LEU A 75 8.51 4.31 -14.52
CA LEU A 75 8.70 5.54 -13.75
C LEU A 75 7.39 6.30 -13.60
N GLU A 76 6.57 6.28 -14.64
CA GLU A 76 5.29 6.95 -14.58
C GLU A 76 4.41 6.34 -13.49
N ASP A 77 4.38 5.01 -13.40
CA ASP A 77 3.63 4.33 -12.36
C ASP A 77 4.16 4.69 -10.97
N THR A 78 5.49 4.75 -10.85
CA THR A 78 6.10 5.13 -9.58
C THR A 78 5.65 6.51 -9.16
N GLN A 79 5.68 7.45 -10.10
CA GLN A 79 5.33 8.82 -9.78
C GLN A 79 3.87 8.93 -9.37
N LYS A 80 2.99 8.26 -10.09
CA LYS A 80 1.56 8.28 -9.75
C LYS A 80 1.30 7.66 -8.40
N ALA A 81 1.98 6.56 -8.09
CA ALA A 81 1.80 5.90 -6.80
C ALA A 81 2.25 6.79 -5.67
N LEU A 82 3.40 7.46 -5.83
CA LEU A 82 3.90 8.35 -4.80
C LEU A 82 2.96 9.53 -4.60
N GLU A 83 2.42 10.07 -5.69
CA GLU A 83 1.48 11.17 -5.60
C GLU A 83 0.19 10.75 -4.89
N ALA A 84 -0.20 9.49 -5.03
CA ALA A 84 -1.38 8.98 -4.35
C ALA A 84 -1.12 8.74 -2.86
N GLY A 85 0.14 8.72 -2.45
CA GLY A 85 0.48 8.57 -1.05
C GLY A 85 1.23 7.31 -0.69
N ALA A 86 1.67 6.53 -1.69
CA ALA A 86 2.43 5.32 -1.41
C ALA A 86 3.72 5.67 -0.67
N GLN A 87 4.03 4.89 0.33
CA GLN A 87 5.21 5.13 1.16
C GLN A 87 6.35 4.20 0.80
N PHE A 88 6.08 3.16 0.01
CA PHE A 88 7.12 2.32 -0.56
C PHE A 88 6.63 1.77 -1.90
N ILE A 89 7.57 1.33 -2.70
CA ILE A 89 7.29 0.86 -4.06
C ILE A 89 7.96 -0.50 -4.23
N LEU A 90 7.21 -1.46 -4.75
CA LEU A 90 7.76 -2.76 -5.07
C LEU A 90 7.54 -3.06 -6.54
N SER A 91 8.61 -3.44 -7.21
CA SER A 91 8.56 -3.82 -8.62
C SER A 91 8.65 -5.33 -8.73
N PRO A 92 8.09 -5.90 -9.79
CA PRO A 92 8.30 -7.32 -10.00
C PRO A 92 9.78 -7.61 -10.17
N GLU A 93 10.18 -8.78 -9.69
CA GLU A 93 11.55 -9.16 -9.81
C GLU A 93 11.88 -9.47 -11.24
N ARG A 94 13.14 -9.12 -11.65
CA ARG A 94 13.50 -9.38 -12.98
C ARG A 94 14.49 -10.44 -13.04
N GLU A 95 14.40 -11.37 -13.95
CA GLU A 95 15.31 -12.48 -14.12
C GLU A 95 16.54 -12.08 -14.89
#